data_6b9c486b7e62b55748eaea01e56d95f9
#
_entry.id   6b9c486b7e62b55748eaea01e56d95f9
#
_cell.length_a   1.000
_cell.length_b   1.000
_cell.length_c   1.000
_cell.angle_alpha   90.00
_cell.angle_beta   90.00
_cell.angle_gamma   90.00
#
_symmetry.space_group_name_H-M   'P 1'
#
loop_
_entity.id
_entity.type
_entity.pdbx_description
1 polymer ?
#
loop_
_entity_poly.entity_id
_entity_poly.type
_entity_poly.pdbx_seq_one_letter_code
_entity_poly.pdbx_strand_id
1 'polypeptide(L)'
;MVDGQVPDERVQYRIGSITKTFTAVLVLRLRDEGVLDLGDPLEKHLPGTGVGEVTIAELLAHSGGLAAETPGPWWERTPGALRPGLGDVLGERPAPHPAGRRHHYSNPGYAVLGALVEELRGASWEEVLRREVLEPLGLDRTSVRAQSPAAGGWAVHPWADVMMAEPAEDYGPMAPAGQLWSTTGDLARFAAFLGRGDDQVLSEESLREMRTASAPSETADLAVGVGYGLGLQIQHQDGRLLVGHSGSVPGFLANLTIGVADDVAAVVLANCTSGPMLSQVGADLVRIVAEAEPRIPEPWRPLTEVDRSVLELAGPWYWGTSASVLRVTADGLLSLAPLSGGGRRSRFRPNGDGTWTGLEGYFAGEPLRAVRRPDGTVDHLDVGSFVFTREPYDETAAVPGGVDPEAWRGIG
;
A
#
# COMPACT_ATOMS: atom_id res chain seq x y z
N MET A 1 -6.25 13.86 30.05
CA MET A 1 -4.96 14.35 30.64
C MET A 1 -4.13 13.14 31.01
N VAL A 2 -2.84 13.16 30.76
CA VAL A 2 -1.88 12.13 31.22
C VAL A 2 -1.23 12.66 32.44
N ASP A 3 -1.37 11.95 33.56
CA ASP A 3 -0.86 12.39 34.89
C ASP A 3 -1.23 13.85 35.28
N GLY A 4 -2.44 14.28 34.90
CA GLY A 4 -2.93 15.63 35.17
C GLY A 4 -2.45 16.70 34.18
N GLN A 5 -1.61 16.36 33.20
CA GLN A 5 -1.09 17.29 32.19
C GLN A 5 -1.78 17.14 30.84
N VAL A 6 -1.76 18.19 30.04
CA VAL A 6 -2.16 18.13 28.63
C VAL A 6 -1.13 17.27 27.89
N PRO A 7 -1.56 16.25 27.12
CA PRO A 7 -0.62 15.43 26.37
C PRO A 7 0.11 16.25 25.30
N ASP A 8 1.39 16.00 25.17
CA ASP A 8 2.25 16.53 24.11
C ASP A 8 2.58 15.45 23.06
N GLU A 9 3.39 15.81 22.10
CA GLU A 9 3.82 14.94 21.00
C GLU A 9 4.67 13.72 21.42
N ARG A 10 5.10 13.66 22.69
CA ARG A 10 5.95 12.59 23.24
C ARG A 10 5.16 11.53 23.99
N VAL A 11 3.88 11.76 24.26
CA VAL A 11 3.03 10.80 24.96
C VAL A 11 2.71 9.62 24.03
N GLN A 12 3.03 8.40 24.48
CA GLN A 12 2.68 7.20 23.76
C GLN A 12 1.21 6.81 23.96
N TYR A 13 0.62 6.30 22.87
CA TYR A 13 -0.70 5.66 22.83
C TYR A 13 -0.57 4.30 22.18
N ARG A 14 -1.43 3.35 22.52
CA ARG A 14 -1.55 2.13 21.72
C ARG A 14 -2.12 2.50 20.36
N ILE A 15 -1.50 1.96 19.30
CA ILE A 15 -1.88 2.28 17.93
C ILE A 15 -2.67 1.15 17.24
N GLY A 16 -2.90 0.05 17.97
CA GLY A 16 -3.70 -1.08 17.51
C GLY A 16 -3.26 -1.56 16.13
N SER A 17 -4.21 -1.74 15.25
CA SER A 17 -3.97 -2.35 13.93
C SER A 17 -3.09 -1.54 12.97
N ILE A 18 -2.70 -0.30 13.29
CA ILE A 18 -1.62 0.39 12.55
C ILE A 18 -0.32 -0.45 12.62
N THR A 19 -0.14 -1.27 13.66
CA THR A 19 0.94 -2.26 13.80
C THR A 19 1.07 -3.15 12.57
N LYS A 20 -0.04 -3.51 11.92
CA LYS A 20 -0.03 -4.35 10.71
C LYS A 20 0.76 -3.73 9.57
N THR A 21 0.69 -2.42 9.41
CA THR A 21 1.47 -1.72 8.39
C THR A 21 2.97 -1.87 8.63
N PHE A 22 3.42 -1.82 9.89
CA PHE A 22 4.83 -2.09 10.24
C PHE A 22 5.22 -3.53 9.92
N THR A 23 4.37 -4.50 10.24
CA THR A 23 4.60 -5.91 9.89
C THR A 23 4.66 -6.11 8.37
N ALA A 24 3.78 -5.46 7.62
CA ALA A 24 3.78 -5.53 6.15
C ALA A 24 5.08 -4.96 5.56
N VAL A 25 5.61 -3.86 6.09
CA VAL A 25 6.90 -3.30 5.68
C VAL A 25 8.02 -4.33 5.85
N LEU A 26 8.06 -5.08 6.96
CA LEU A 26 9.07 -6.13 7.17
C LEU A 26 8.98 -7.26 6.14
N VAL A 27 7.76 -7.70 5.82
CA VAL A 27 7.53 -8.74 4.80
C VAL A 27 7.97 -8.27 3.41
N LEU A 28 7.67 -7.03 3.06
CA LEU A 28 8.08 -6.46 1.77
C LEU A 28 9.59 -6.25 1.68
N ARG A 29 10.27 -5.94 2.78
CA ARG A 29 11.74 -5.94 2.82
C ARG A 29 12.30 -7.32 2.49
N LEU A 30 11.75 -8.38 3.07
CA LEU A 30 12.16 -9.76 2.75
C LEU A 30 11.99 -10.06 1.26
N ARG A 31 10.91 -9.58 0.64
CA ARG A 31 10.67 -9.69 -0.80
C ARG A 31 11.71 -8.90 -1.61
N ASP A 32 11.96 -7.64 -1.25
CA ASP A 32 12.91 -6.77 -1.97
C ASP A 32 14.36 -7.28 -1.88
N GLU A 33 14.69 -7.99 -0.80
CA GLU A 33 15.97 -8.69 -0.61
C GLU A 33 16.02 -10.06 -1.32
N GLY A 34 14.94 -10.50 -1.96
CA GLY A 34 14.86 -11.79 -2.66
C GLY A 34 14.82 -13.01 -1.74
N VAL A 35 14.46 -12.82 -0.47
CA VAL A 35 14.32 -13.92 0.51
C VAL A 35 13.03 -14.70 0.30
N LEU A 36 11.98 -14.02 -0.14
CA LEU A 36 10.67 -14.60 -0.49
C LEU A 36 10.07 -13.93 -1.72
N ASP A 37 9.08 -14.59 -2.33
CA ASP A 37 8.18 -13.98 -3.32
C ASP A 37 6.77 -13.85 -2.71
N LEU A 38 6.06 -12.77 -3.02
CA LEU A 38 4.70 -12.57 -2.50
C LEU A 38 3.71 -13.62 -3.01
N GLY A 39 3.98 -14.23 -4.17
CA GLY A 39 3.23 -15.36 -4.72
C GLY A 39 3.58 -16.70 -4.10
N ASP A 40 4.61 -16.78 -3.26
CA ASP A 40 4.95 -18.03 -2.57
C ASP A 40 3.81 -18.49 -1.66
N PRO A 41 3.46 -19.79 -1.67
CA PRO A 41 2.59 -20.36 -0.66
C PRO A 41 3.32 -20.32 0.69
N LEU A 42 2.57 -20.05 1.77
CA LEU A 42 3.14 -19.94 3.12
C LEU A 42 3.93 -21.20 3.53
N GLU A 43 3.47 -22.39 3.13
CA GLU A 43 4.10 -23.69 3.44
C GLU A 43 5.57 -23.76 3.01
N LYS A 44 5.96 -23.01 1.99
CA LYS A 44 7.35 -22.95 1.51
C LYS A 44 8.29 -22.38 2.57
N HIS A 45 7.82 -21.48 3.41
CA HIS A 45 8.62 -20.74 4.37
C HIS A 45 8.26 -21.04 5.82
N LEU A 46 7.00 -21.35 6.10
CA LEU A 46 6.48 -21.63 7.43
C LEU A 46 5.55 -22.86 7.39
N PRO A 47 6.11 -24.08 7.37
CA PRO A 47 5.34 -25.31 7.22
C PRO A 47 4.49 -25.64 8.44
N GLY A 48 3.42 -26.43 8.21
CA GLY A 48 2.62 -27.02 9.28
C GLY A 48 1.60 -26.10 9.94
N THR A 49 1.28 -24.95 9.30
CA THR A 49 0.34 -23.96 9.86
C THR A 49 -1.14 -24.31 9.64
N GLY A 50 -1.45 -25.29 8.77
CA GLY A 50 -2.83 -25.58 8.37
C GLY A 50 -3.44 -24.55 7.37
N VAL A 51 -2.68 -23.52 6.99
CA VAL A 51 -3.02 -22.50 5.97
C VAL A 51 -1.93 -22.38 4.91
N GLY A 52 -1.18 -23.44 4.70
CA GLY A 52 0.04 -23.44 3.90
C GLY A 52 -0.12 -23.06 2.43
N GLU A 53 -1.29 -23.32 1.84
CA GLU A 53 -1.60 -23.00 0.44
C GLU A 53 -1.87 -21.50 0.22
N VAL A 54 -2.12 -20.72 1.27
CA VAL A 54 -2.35 -19.28 1.18
C VAL A 54 -1.05 -18.58 0.83
N THR A 55 -1.09 -17.67 -0.13
CA THR A 55 0.09 -16.90 -0.54
C THR A 55 0.38 -15.76 0.46
N ILE A 56 1.63 -15.31 0.48
CA ILE A 56 2.06 -14.20 1.33
C ILE A 56 1.30 -12.91 0.93
N ALA A 57 1.08 -12.67 -0.36
CA ALA A 57 0.26 -11.55 -0.83
C ALA A 57 -1.17 -11.59 -0.29
N GLU A 58 -1.80 -12.77 -0.30
CA GLU A 58 -3.16 -12.94 0.21
C GLU A 58 -3.26 -12.71 1.71
N LEU A 59 -2.22 -13.06 2.49
CA LEU A 59 -2.15 -12.74 3.92
C LEU A 59 -2.05 -11.22 4.14
N LEU A 60 -1.14 -10.55 3.42
CA LEU A 60 -0.96 -9.09 3.50
C LEU A 60 -2.22 -8.32 3.13
N ALA A 61 -2.98 -8.79 2.14
CA ALA A 61 -4.18 -8.14 1.62
C ALA A 61 -5.48 -8.60 2.31
N HIS A 62 -5.42 -9.44 3.33
CA HIS A 62 -6.60 -10.03 3.97
C HIS A 62 -7.53 -10.80 3.00
N SER A 63 -6.97 -11.39 1.96
CA SER A 63 -7.71 -12.21 0.99
C SER A 63 -7.45 -13.72 1.13
N GLY A 64 -6.63 -14.12 2.11
CA GLY A 64 -6.28 -15.53 2.35
C GLY A 64 -7.39 -16.39 2.94
N GLY A 65 -8.57 -15.81 3.23
CA GLY A 65 -9.72 -16.56 3.76
C GLY A 65 -9.61 -16.98 5.22
N LEU A 66 -8.61 -16.49 5.95
CA LEU A 66 -8.41 -16.81 7.36
C LEU A 66 -9.54 -16.26 8.23
N ALA A 67 -9.74 -16.90 9.40
CA ALA A 67 -10.66 -16.39 10.41
C ALA A 67 -10.27 -14.95 10.83
N ALA A 68 -11.27 -14.13 11.14
CA ALA A 68 -11.03 -12.74 11.56
C ALA A 68 -10.30 -12.68 12.90
N GLU A 69 -10.64 -13.62 13.80
CA GLU A 69 -10.14 -13.65 15.18
C GLU A 69 -9.66 -15.04 15.57
N THR A 70 -8.88 -15.13 16.65
CA THR A 70 -8.44 -16.39 17.23
C THR A 70 -9.61 -17.11 17.89
N PRO A 71 -9.60 -18.45 17.96
CA PRO A 71 -10.55 -19.17 18.81
C PRO A 71 -10.26 -18.90 20.31
N GLY A 72 -11.30 -18.99 21.13
CA GLY A 72 -11.17 -18.92 22.58
C GLY A 72 -11.34 -17.52 23.17
N PRO A 73 -10.71 -17.21 24.32
CA PRO A 73 -10.95 -15.96 25.02
C PRO A 73 -10.45 -14.75 24.21
N TRP A 74 -11.00 -13.58 24.50
CA TRP A 74 -10.65 -12.31 23.87
C TRP A 74 -9.16 -12.00 24.10
N TRP A 75 -8.35 -12.16 23.06
CA TRP A 75 -6.89 -12.11 23.13
C TRP A 75 -6.36 -10.74 23.56
N GLU A 76 -7.05 -9.65 23.24
CA GLU A 76 -6.65 -8.31 23.66
C GLU A 76 -6.81 -8.04 25.17
N ARG A 77 -7.55 -8.93 25.87
CA ARG A 77 -7.77 -8.89 27.31
C ARG A 77 -7.22 -10.13 28.01
N THR A 78 -6.42 -10.91 27.31
CA THR A 78 -5.83 -12.15 27.82
C THR A 78 -4.32 -12.07 27.68
N PRO A 79 -3.52 -12.29 28.75
CA PRO A 79 -2.07 -12.29 28.64
C PRO A 79 -1.58 -13.25 27.56
N GLY A 80 -0.75 -12.75 26.64
CA GLY A 80 -0.28 -13.50 25.48
C GLY A 80 0.51 -14.76 25.84
N ALA A 81 1.12 -14.78 27.03
CA ALA A 81 1.80 -15.95 27.57
C ALA A 81 0.89 -17.17 27.79
N LEU A 82 -0.44 -16.99 27.81
CA LEU A 82 -1.41 -18.09 27.88
C LEU A 82 -1.66 -18.74 26.51
N ARG A 83 -1.11 -18.19 25.45
CA ARG A 83 -1.16 -18.71 24.08
C ARG A 83 0.25 -18.77 23.50
N PRO A 84 1.03 -19.78 23.88
CA PRO A 84 2.47 -19.79 23.60
C PRO A 84 2.84 -20.12 22.15
N GLY A 85 1.90 -20.61 21.34
CA GLY A 85 2.19 -21.07 19.98
C GLY A 85 1.23 -20.52 18.91
N LEU A 86 1.72 -20.50 17.67
CA LEU A 86 0.93 -20.10 16.50
C LEU A 86 -0.28 -21.02 16.27
N GLY A 87 -0.16 -22.31 16.62
CA GLY A 87 -1.27 -23.26 16.57
C GLY A 87 -2.46 -22.87 17.45
N ASP A 88 -2.20 -22.25 18.62
CA ASP A 88 -3.26 -21.74 19.50
C ASP A 88 -3.98 -20.52 18.89
N VAL A 89 -3.23 -19.72 18.13
CA VAL A 89 -3.77 -18.55 17.42
C VAL A 89 -4.68 -18.98 16.27
N LEU A 90 -4.26 -19.98 15.49
CA LEU A 90 -4.97 -20.45 14.31
C LEU A 90 -6.13 -21.40 14.64
N GLY A 91 -5.99 -22.25 15.65
CA GLY A 91 -6.98 -23.24 16.06
C GLY A 91 -7.23 -24.32 15.00
N GLU A 92 -8.35 -25.06 15.17
CA GLU A 92 -8.67 -26.21 14.31
C GLU A 92 -9.21 -25.84 12.91
N ARG A 93 -9.76 -24.63 12.75
CA ARG A 93 -10.37 -24.17 11.50
C ARG A 93 -9.86 -22.77 11.15
N PRO A 94 -8.59 -22.64 10.77
CA PRO A 94 -7.94 -21.34 10.60
C PRO A 94 -8.45 -20.58 9.37
N ALA A 95 -8.92 -21.25 8.32
CA ALA A 95 -9.39 -20.65 7.08
C ALA A 95 -10.86 -21.08 6.78
N PRO A 96 -11.85 -20.36 7.33
CA PRO A 96 -13.27 -20.66 7.07
C PRO A 96 -13.72 -20.32 5.65
N HIS A 97 -12.93 -19.55 4.88
CA HIS A 97 -13.27 -19.11 3.53
C HIS A 97 -12.20 -19.55 2.53
N PRO A 98 -12.57 -19.75 1.25
CA PRO A 98 -11.58 -19.97 0.18
C PRO A 98 -10.68 -18.72 -0.01
N ALA A 99 -9.36 -18.96 -0.14
CA ALA A 99 -8.40 -17.92 -0.46
C ALA A 99 -8.67 -17.26 -1.82
N GLY A 100 -8.30 -16.00 -1.98
CA GLY A 100 -8.43 -15.23 -3.22
C GLY A 100 -9.86 -14.85 -3.63
N ARG A 101 -10.88 -15.20 -2.82
CA ARG A 101 -12.28 -15.00 -3.20
C ARG A 101 -12.90 -13.70 -2.71
N ARG A 102 -12.45 -13.23 -1.55
CA ARG A 102 -12.95 -12.00 -0.94
C ARG A 102 -11.97 -11.43 0.07
N HIS A 103 -12.09 -10.15 0.34
CA HIS A 103 -11.45 -9.54 1.48
C HIS A 103 -12.14 -10.03 2.78
N HIS A 104 -11.36 -10.55 3.72
CA HIS A 104 -11.84 -10.92 5.05
C HIS A 104 -10.74 -10.58 6.06
N TYR A 105 -10.88 -9.44 6.73
CA TYR A 105 -9.90 -8.93 7.67
C TYR A 105 -9.56 -9.99 8.73
N SER A 106 -8.27 -10.26 8.92
CA SER A 106 -7.79 -11.33 9.81
C SER A 106 -6.66 -10.83 10.71
N ASN A 107 -6.88 -10.82 12.01
CA ASN A 107 -5.82 -10.61 13.00
C ASN A 107 -4.86 -11.80 13.05
N PRO A 108 -5.31 -13.07 13.07
CA PRO A 108 -4.43 -14.25 12.96
C PRO A 108 -3.52 -14.23 11.72
N GLY A 109 -3.98 -13.71 10.58
CA GLY A 109 -3.16 -13.59 9.39
C GLY A 109 -1.90 -12.76 9.61
N TYR A 110 -1.97 -11.72 10.40
CA TYR A 110 -0.80 -10.90 10.74
C TYR A 110 0.07 -11.49 11.85
N ALA A 111 -0.49 -12.32 12.73
CA ALA A 111 0.32 -13.16 13.62
C ALA A 111 1.17 -14.16 12.81
N VAL A 112 0.59 -14.76 11.76
CA VAL A 112 1.32 -15.65 10.82
C VAL A 112 2.43 -14.89 10.10
N LEU A 113 2.15 -13.68 9.59
CA LEU A 113 3.18 -12.84 8.94
C LEU A 113 4.30 -12.46 9.91
N GLY A 114 3.98 -12.19 11.18
CA GLY A 114 4.99 -11.97 12.22
C GLY A 114 5.86 -13.19 12.44
N ALA A 115 5.26 -14.38 12.59
CA ALA A 115 5.98 -15.64 12.71
C ALA A 115 6.85 -15.95 11.48
N LEU A 116 6.37 -15.62 10.27
CA LEU A 116 7.16 -15.73 9.03
C LEU A 116 8.41 -14.83 9.08
N VAL A 117 8.29 -13.60 9.57
CA VAL A 117 9.43 -12.70 9.75
C VAL A 117 10.42 -13.28 10.75
N GLU A 118 9.95 -13.83 11.89
CA GLU A 118 10.80 -14.45 12.89
C GLU A 118 11.58 -15.65 12.34
N GLU A 119 10.90 -16.52 11.58
CA GLU A 119 11.52 -17.70 10.95
C GLU A 119 12.61 -17.28 9.97
N LEU A 120 12.32 -16.33 9.08
CA LEU A 120 13.24 -15.95 8.03
C LEU A 120 14.41 -15.06 8.53
N ARG A 121 14.24 -14.35 9.63
CA ARG A 121 15.28 -13.51 10.25
C ARG A 121 16.03 -14.17 11.39
N GLY A 122 15.51 -15.26 11.96
CA GLY A 122 16.10 -15.95 13.11
C GLY A 122 16.14 -15.11 14.38
N ALA A 123 15.22 -14.13 14.51
CA ALA A 123 15.12 -13.22 15.64
C ALA A 123 13.64 -12.88 15.91
N SER A 124 13.30 -12.39 17.12
CA SER A 124 11.93 -12.03 17.44
C SER A 124 11.42 -10.89 16.54
N TRP A 125 10.11 -10.88 16.24
CA TRP A 125 9.46 -9.81 15.47
C TRP A 125 9.77 -8.42 16.05
N GLU A 126 9.77 -8.28 17.37
CA GLU A 126 10.11 -7.03 18.06
C GLU A 126 11.53 -6.56 17.72
N GLU A 127 12.52 -7.48 17.76
CA GLU A 127 13.91 -7.17 17.48
C GLU A 127 14.13 -6.81 16.01
N VAL A 128 13.52 -7.57 15.10
CA VAL A 128 13.58 -7.31 13.66
C VAL A 128 12.95 -5.95 13.35
N LEU A 129 11.77 -5.67 13.90
CA LEU A 129 11.07 -4.40 13.72
C LEU A 129 11.93 -3.23 14.19
N ARG A 130 12.51 -3.33 15.38
CA ARG A 130 13.39 -2.28 15.94
C ARG A 130 14.57 -2.00 15.02
N ARG A 131 15.30 -3.04 14.63
CA ARG A 131 16.54 -2.94 13.83
C ARG A 131 16.27 -2.46 12.40
N GLU A 132 15.21 -2.94 11.77
CA GLU A 132 15.01 -2.78 10.32
C GLU A 132 14.02 -1.67 9.95
N VAL A 133 13.24 -1.17 10.89
CA VAL A 133 12.25 -0.12 10.62
C VAL A 133 12.38 1.04 11.62
N LEU A 134 12.32 0.76 12.93
CA LEU A 134 12.22 1.84 13.91
C LEU A 134 13.51 2.66 13.99
N GLU A 135 14.66 2.03 14.13
CA GLU A 135 15.97 2.70 14.18
C GLU A 135 16.29 3.48 12.89
N PRO A 136 16.17 2.89 11.69
CA PRO A 136 16.45 3.61 10.44
C PRO A 136 15.55 4.84 10.24
N LEU A 137 14.28 4.78 10.63
CA LEU A 137 13.33 5.89 10.49
C LEU A 137 13.35 6.87 11.68
N GLY A 138 14.17 6.62 12.71
CA GLY A 138 14.23 7.44 13.92
C GLY A 138 12.92 7.46 14.71
N LEU A 139 12.24 6.29 14.79
CA LEU A 139 10.98 6.13 15.53
C LEU A 139 11.27 5.73 16.99
N ASP A 140 11.97 6.58 17.70
CA ASP A 140 12.53 6.29 19.03
C ASP A 140 11.48 6.11 20.14
N ARG A 141 10.26 6.56 19.87
CA ARG A 141 9.12 6.48 20.78
C ARG A 141 8.06 5.49 20.28
N THR A 142 8.43 4.57 19.39
CA THR A 142 7.59 3.45 18.96
C THR A 142 8.15 2.15 19.55
N SER A 143 7.32 1.38 20.25
CA SER A 143 7.77 0.22 21.01
C SER A 143 6.65 -0.79 21.28
N VAL A 144 7.02 -2.03 21.62
CA VAL A 144 6.07 -3.11 21.95
C VAL A 144 5.47 -2.90 23.36
N ARG A 145 6.21 -2.25 24.26
CA ARG A 145 5.77 -1.93 25.63
C ARG A 145 5.74 -0.43 25.85
N ALA A 146 4.80 0.02 26.69
CA ALA A 146 4.71 1.43 27.05
C ALA A 146 6.02 1.97 27.64
N GLN A 147 6.44 3.13 27.18
CA GLN A 147 7.55 3.91 27.70
C GLN A 147 7.01 5.25 28.18
N SER A 148 7.30 5.62 29.43
CA SER A 148 6.83 6.89 29.99
C SER A 148 7.38 8.11 29.22
N PRO A 149 6.57 9.14 28.94
CA PRO A 149 5.14 9.26 29.26
C PRO A 149 4.27 8.44 28.30
N ALA A 150 3.27 7.73 28.83
CA ALA A 150 2.30 6.95 28.09
C ALA A 150 0.88 7.15 28.66
N ALA A 151 -0.11 7.18 27.77
CA ALA A 151 -1.50 7.34 28.18
C ALA A 151 -2.08 6.04 28.75
N GLY A 152 -2.91 6.12 29.78
CA GLY A 152 -3.80 5.05 30.19
C GLY A 152 -5.00 4.95 29.26
N GLY A 153 -5.47 3.72 28.99
CA GLY A 153 -6.65 3.46 28.16
C GLY A 153 -7.95 3.50 28.97
N TRP A 154 -9.01 3.99 28.36
CA TRP A 154 -10.30 4.18 29.01
C TRP A 154 -11.49 3.74 28.14
N ALA A 155 -12.51 3.21 28.77
CA ALA A 155 -13.83 3.06 28.19
C ALA A 155 -14.83 3.90 28.98
N VAL A 156 -15.88 4.39 28.31
CA VAL A 156 -17.02 5.03 28.95
C VAL A 156 -18.09 3.97 29.23
N HIS A 157 -18.62 3.96 30.44
CA HIS A 157 -19.70 3.03 30.77
C HIS A 157 -20.91 3.32 29.88
N PRO A 158 -21.54 2.30 29.25
CA PRO A 158 -22.59 2.52 28.25
C PRO A 158 -23.88 3.19 28.79
N TRP A 159 -24.08 3.15 30.11
CA TRP A 159 -25.29 3.67 30.78
C TRP A 159 -24.99 4.66 31.90
N ALA A 160 -23.75 5.16 31.97
CA ALA A 160 -23.36 6.13 33.00
C ALA A 160 -22.14 6.93 32.54
N ASP A 161 -22.06 8.20 32.93
CA ASP A 161 -20.92 9.06 32.66
C ASP A 161 -19.73 8.68 33.59
N VAL A 162 -19.26 7.45 33.48
CA VAL A 162 -18.20 6.87 34.29
C VAL A 162 -17.11 6.31 33.40
N MET A 163 -15.88 6.72 33.66
CA MET A 163 -14.69 6.20 32.99
C MET A 163 -14.24 4.90 33.64
N MET A 164 -14.00 3.87 32.85
CA MET A 164 -13.48 2.57 33.26
C MET A 164 -12.09 2.38 32.65
N ALA A 165 -11.10 2.05 33.49
CA ALA A 165 -9.77 1.76 33.02
C ALA A 165 -9.74 0.45 32.21
N GLU A 166 -9.04 0.49 31.08
CA GLU A 166 -8.84 -0.68 30.25
C GLU A 166 -7.44 -1.27 30.44
N PRO A 167 -7.31 -2.61 30.39
CA PRO A 167 -6.02 -3.26 30.51
C PRO A 167 -5.14 -3.01 29.28
N ALA A 168 -3.83 -3.09 29.50
CA ALA A 168 -2.82 -3.00 28.44
C ALA A 168 -1.95 -4.26 28.44
N GLU A 169 -2.51 -5.36 27.97
CA GLU A 169 -1.85 -6.65 27.96
C GLU A 169 -0.77 -6.77 26.88
N ASP A 170 0.17 -7.69 27.08
CA ASP A 170 1.09 -8.18 26.05
C ASP A 170 0.36 -9.23 25.24
N TYR A 171 0.29 -9.06 23.93
CA TYR A 171 -0.50 -9.90 23.03
C TYR A 171 0.24 -11.17 22.57
N GLY A 172 1.50 -11.37 22.99
CA GLY A 172 2.29 -12.54 22.61
C GLY A 172 2.34 -12.75 21.10
N PRO A 173 1.98 -13.95 20.58
CA PRO A 173 2.04 -14.22 19.14
C PRO A 173 1.11 -13.33 18.29
N MET A 174 0.14 -12.64 18.91
CA MET A 174 -0.71 -11.67 18.23
C MET A 174 -0.10 -10.25 18.17
N ALA A 175 1.09 -10.04 18.74
CA ALA A 175 1.75 -8.73 18.76
C ALA A 175 1.90 -8.09 17.36
N PRO A 176 2.25 -8.82 16.29
CA PRO A 176 2.34 -8.27 14.93
C PRO A 176 1.03 -7.71 14.37
N ALA A 177 -0.10 -8.05 14.98
CA ALA A 177 -1.42 -7.57 14.57
C ALA A 177 -1.87 -6.28 15.27
N GLY A 178 -1.32 -5.94 16.48
CA GLY A 178 -1.90 -4.81 17.22
C GLY A 178 -1.16 -4.30 18.45
N GLN A 179 0.07 -4.75 18.73
CA GLN A 179 0.74 -4.50 20.01
C GLN A 179 1.33 -3.11 20.20
N LEU A 180 1.71 -2.40 19.13
CA LEU A 180 2.59 -1.25 19.23
C LEU A 180 1.99 -0.07 20.00
N TRP A 181 2.89 0.59 20.72
CA TRP A 181 2.75 1.92 21.29
C TRP A 181 3.53 2.91 20.43
N SER A 182 2.97 4.09 20.18
CA SER A 182 3.64 5.12 19.41
C SER A 182 3.16 6.53 19.82
N THR A 183 3.75 7.52 19.20
CA THR A 183 3.42 8.95 19.40
C THR A 183 2.96 9.58 18.10
N THR A 184 2.34 10.75 18.16
CA THR A 184 2.00 11.51 16.95
C THR A 184 3.25 11.89 16.14
N GLY A 185 4.37 12.21 16.82
CA GLY A 185 5.63 12.54 16.16
C GLY A 185 6.22 11.38 15.36
N ASP A 186 6.29 10.19 15.97
CA ASP A 186 6.80 8.99 15.27
C ASP A 186 5.87 8.56 14.13
N LEU A 187 4.57 8.56 14.37
CA LEU A 187 3.61 8.22 13.30
C LEU A 187 3.62 9.23 12.15
N ALA A 188 3.92 10.50 12.40
CA ALA A 188 4.11 11.50 11.35
C ALA A 188 5.36 11.18 10.49
N ARG A 189 6.48 10.76 11.11
CA ARG A 189 7.67 10.27 10.38
C ARG A 189 7.36 9.01 9.59
N PHE A 190 6.64 8.07 10.20
CA PHE A 190 6.21 6.85 9.52
C PHE A 190 5.27 7.15 8.35
N ALA A 191 4.36 8.12 8.48
CA ALA A 191 3.52 8.59 7.39
C ALA A 191 4.34 9.21 6.24
N ALA A 192 5.35 10.01 6.56
CA ALA A 192 6.25 10.59 5.56
C ALA A 192 7.01 9.49 4.79
N PHE A 193 7.51 8.46 5.50
CA PHE A 193 8.10 7.27 4.89
C PHE A 193 7.10 6.55 3.99
N LEU A 194 5.89 6.25 4.46
CA LEU A 194 4.85 5.59 3.66
C LEU A 194 4.42 6.40 2.44
N GLY A 195 4.55 7.73 2.48
CA GLY A 195 4.23 8.63 1.37
C GLY A 195 5.33 8.74 0.33
N ARG A 196 6.60 8.80 0.75
CA ARG A 196 7.75 9.20 -0.09
C ARG A 196 8.81 8.12 -0.28
N GLY A 197 8.84 7.12 0.61
CA GLY A 197 9.87 6.10 0.65
C GLY A 197 11.11 6.49 1.47
N ASP A 198 11.91 5.48 1.76
CA ASP A 198 13.26 5.57 2.29
C ASP A 198 14.00 4.30 1.86
N ASP A 199 15.02 4.45 1.02
CA ASP A 199 15.75 3.32 0.41
C ASP A 199 16.47 2.44 1.43
N GLN A 200 16.68 2.92 2.67
CA GLN A 200 17.22 2.09 3.75
C GLN A 200 16.18 1.12 4.32
N VAL A 201 14.89 1.44 4.19
CA VAL A 201 13.79 0.64 4.74
C VAL A 201 13.01 -0.06 3.63
N LEU A 202 12.43 0.70 2.69
CA LEU A 202 11.65 0.16 1.59
C LEU A 202 11.60 1.15 0.44
N SER A 203 11.77 0.67 -0.80
CA SER A 203 11.75 1.48 -2.00
C SER A 203 10.40 2.15 -2.24
N GLU A 204 10.39 3.27 -2.97
CA GLU A 204 9.14 3.92 -3.39
C GLU A 204 8.29 3.00 -4.26
N GLU A 205 8.90 2.11 -5.06
CA GLU A 205 8.18 1.15 -5.89
C GLU A 205 7.38 0.16 -5.04
N SER A 206 8.00 -0.40 -4.00
CA SER A 206 7.34 -1.31 -3.05
C SER A 206 6.23 -0.61 -2.26
N LEU A 207 6.45 0.64 -1.87
CA LEU A 207 5.40 1.44 -1.21
C LEU A 207 4.24 1.76 -2.17
N ARG A 208 4.51 1.95 -3.46
CA ARG A 208 3.45 2.14 -4.46
C ARG A 208 2.61 0.88 -4.60
N GLU A 209 3.24 -0.30 -4.56
CA GLU A 209 2.54 -1.58 -4.54
C GLU A 209 1.68 -1.73 -3.27
N MET A 210 2.20 -1.40 -2.08
CA MET A 210 1.40 -1.37 -0.85
C MET A 210 0.14 -0.53 -0.96
N ARG A 211 0.21 0.58 -1.67
CA ARG A 211 -0.88 1.54 -1.88
C ARG A 211 -1.82 1.17 -3.04
N THR A 212 -1.57 0.06 -3.71
CA THR A 212 -2.43 -0.46 -4.79
C THR A 212 -3.44 -1.43 -4.21
N ALA A 213 -4.72 -1.27 -4.55
CA ALA A 213 -5.77 -2.16 -4.07
C ALA A 213 -5.54 -3.58 -4.59
N SER A 214 -5.27 -4.51 -3.68
CA SER A 214 -5.00 -5.92 -3.95
C SER A 214 -6.19 -6.82 -3.63
N ALA A 215 -7.12 -6.35 -2.79
CA ALA A 215 -8.36 -7.04 -2.50
C ALA A 215 -9.54 -6.05 -2.56
N PRO A 216 -10.61 -6.39 -3.29
CA PRO A 216 -11.84 -5.61 -3.26
C PRO A 216 -12.49 -5.72 -1.87
N SER A 217 -12.94 -4.61 -1.34
CA SER A 217 -13.75 -4.62 -0.13
C SER A 217 -15.14 -5.16 -0.44
N GLU A 218 -15.57 -6.20 0.26
CA GLU A 218 -16.82 -6.92 -0.01
C GLU A 218 -18.03 -6.43 0.79
N THR A 219 -17.94 -5.33 1.48
CA THR A 219 -19.16 -4.90 2.18
C THR A 219 -20.04 -4.11 1.22
N ALA A 220 -21.21 -4.67 0.91
CA ALA A 220 -22.27 -4.00 0.15
C ALA A 220 -22.68 -2.65 0.75
N ASP A 221 -22.31 -2.41 2.01
CA ASP A 221 -22.54 -1.19 2.78
C ASP A 221 -21.34 -0.23 2.78
N LEU A 222 -20.17 -0.63 2.30
CA LEU A 222 -19.04 0.28 2.14
C LEU A 222 -19.17 0.98 0.78
N ALA A 223 -19.22 2.30 0.84
CA ALA A 223 -19.28 3.16 -0.33
C ALA A 223 -18.24 2.74 -1.39
N VAL A 224 -18.62 2.84 -2.65
CA VAL A 224 -17.74 2.70 -3.80
C VAL A 224 -16.45 3.49 -3.52
N GLY A 225 -15.30 2.81 -3.51
CA GLY A 225 -14.01 3.48 -3.32
C GLY A 225 -13.19 3.07 -2.08
N VAL A 226 -13.58 2.00 -1.38
CA VAL A 226 -12.77 1.44 -0.29
C VAL A 226 -12.11 0.15 -0.75
N GLY A 227 -10.82 0.00 -0.49
CA GLY A 227 -10.02 -1.19 -0.80
C GLY A 227 -8.98 -1.46 0.28
N TYR A 228 -8.24 -2.55 0.10
CA TYR A 228 -7.09 -2.89 0.92
C TYR A 228 -5.92 -3.28 0.03
N GLY A 229 -4.78 -2.69 0.29
CA GLY A 229 -3.52 -3.02 -0.36
C GLY A 229 -2.70 -4.03 0.44
N LEU A 230 -1.39 -3.91 0.42
CA LEU A 230 -0.51 -4.77 1.21
C LEU A 230 -0.24 -4.11 2.59
N GLY A 231 -1.13 -4.34 3.55
CA GLY A 231 -1.03 -3.76 4.90
C GLY A 231 -1.50 -2.32 5.03
N LEU A 232 -2.24 -1.80 4.05
CA LEU A 232 -2.81 -0.46 4.04
C LEU A 232 -4.27 -0.47 3.64
N GLN A 233 -5.08 0.29 4.35
CA GLN A 233 -6.43 0.67 3.93
C GLN A 233 -6.33 1.73 2.84
N ILE A 234 -7.21 1.64 1.84
CA ILE A 234 -7.25 2.55 0.68
C ILE A 234 -8.67 3.10 0.59
N GLN A 235 -8.80 4.41 0.48
CA GLN A 235 -10.08 5.10 0.39
C GLN A 235 -10.05 6.16 -0.70
N HIS A 236 -11.14 6.26 -1.46
CA HIS A 236 -11.40 7.41 -2.33
C HIS A 236 -12.45 8.29 -1.67
N GLN A 237 -12.06 9.48 -1.25
CA GLN A 237 -12.93 10.45 -0.60
C GLN A 237 -12.71 11.84 -1.18
N ASP A 238 -13.79 12.52 -1.58
CA ASP A 238 -13.77 13.89 -2.14
C ASP A 238 -12.76 14.06 -3.29
N GLY A 239 -12.65 13.04 -4.16
CA GLY A 239 -11.72 13.03 -5.29
C GLY A 239 -10.26 12.76 -4.94
N ARG A 240 -9.96 12.48 -3.67
CA ARG A 240 -8.61 12.15 -3.18
C ARG A 240 -8.45 10.66 -2.95
N LEU A 241 -7.30 10.14 -3.28
CA LEU A 241 -6.85 8.82 -2.84
C LEU A 241 -6.16 8.98 -1.47
N LEU A 242 -6.80 8.43 -0.45
CA LEU A 242 -6.27 8.38 0.90
C LEU A 242 -5.79 6.97 1.21
N VAL A 243 -4.62 6.83 1.80
CA VAL A 243 -4.08 5.55 2.25
C VAL A 243 -3.67 5.65 3.71
N GLY A 244 -3.65 4.53 4.42
CA GLY A 244 -3.26 4.52 5.82
C GLY A 244 -3.83 3.32 6.55
N HIS A 245 -4.05 3.44 7.85
CA HIS A 245 -4.68 2.39 8.64
C HIS A 245 -5.33 2.96 9.90
N SER A 246 -6.46 2.40 10.29
CA SER A 246 -7.08 2.67 11.58
C SER A 246 -6.63 1.63 12.62
N GLY A 247 -6.61 2.01 13.88
CA GLY A 247 -6.32 1.10 14.98
C GLY A 247 -7.36 1.21 16.08
N SER A 248 -7.75 0.08 16.64
CA SER A 248 -8.62 -0.03 17.81
C SER A 248 -8.14 -1.18 18.67
N VAL A 249 -7.92 -0.91 19.94
CA VAL A 249 -7.65 -1.89 21.00
C VAL A 249 -8.33 -1.39 22.29
N PRO A 250 -8.53 -2.22 23.30
CA PRO A 250 -9.16 -1.79 24.55
C PRO A 250 -8.57 -0.47 25.06
N GLY A 251 -9.43 0.52 25.22
CA GLY A 251 -9.07 1.86 25.73
C GLY A 251 -8.44 2.83 24.73
N PHE A 252 -8.17 2.43 23.48
CA PHE A 252 -7.47 3.27 22.51
C PHE A 252 -8.05 3.19 21.10
N LEU A 253 -8.10 4.33 20.44
CA LEU A 253 -8.34 4.45 19.00
C LEU A 253 -7.19 5.22 18.36
N ALA A 254 -6.83 4.83 17.15
CA ALA A 254 -5.79 5.49 16.37
C ALA A 254 -6.20 5.56 14.89
N ASN A 255 -5.74 6.59 14.22
CA ASN A 255 -5.86 6.70 12.77
C ASN A 255 -4.61 7.34 12.19
N LEU A 256 -4.12 6.79 11.10
CA LEU A 256 -3.10 7.32 10.23
C LEU A 256 -3.71 7.43 8.84
N THR A 257 -3.79 8.64 8.30
CA THR A 257 -4.33 8.92 6.96
C THR A 257 -3.32 9.75 6.17
N ILE A 258 -3.04 9.37 4.94
CA ILE A 258 -2.07 9.99 4.04
C ILE A 258 -2.76 10.32 2.70
N GLY A 259 -2.78 11.58 2.33
CA GLY A 259 -3.10 12.05 0.99
C GLY A 259 -1.82 12.12 0.17
N VAL A 260 -1.49 11.05 -0.54
CA VAL A 260 -0.19 10.93 -1.23
C VAL A 260 0.00 12.01 -2.29
N ALA A 261 -1.05 12.30 -3.05
CA ALA A 261 -1.01 13.34 -4.08
C ALA A 261 -0.90 14.75 -3.50
N ASP A 262 -1.49 14.97 -2.32
CA ASP A 262 -1.45 16.26 -1.62
C ASP A 262 -0.14 16.43 -0.81
N ASP A 263 0.59 15.34 -0.56
CA ASP A 263 1.77 15.29 0.31
C ASP A 263 1.45 15.72 1.76
N VAL A 264 0.28 15.35 2.24
CA VAL A 264 -0.25 15.68 3.57
C VAL A 264 -0.62 14.40 4.29
N ALA A 265 -0.30 14.31 5.56
CA ALA A 265 -0.73 13.23 6.42
C ALA A 265 -1.37 13.75 7.71
N ALA A 266 -2.29 12.99 8.26
CA ALA A 266 -2.90 13.24 9.56
C ALA A 266 -2.75 12.02 10.46
N VAL A 267 -2.40 12.27 11.72
CA VAL A 267 -2.35 11.28 12.80
C VAL A 267 -3.32 11.71 13.88
N VAL A 268 -4.22 10.81 14.26
CA VAL A 268 -5.19 11.05 15.33
C VAL A 268 -5.11 9.91 16.34
N LEU A 269 -4.82 10.23 17.59
CA LEU A 269 -4.71 9.27 18.68
C LEU A 269 -5.70 9.64 19.79
N ALA A 270 -6.40 8.65 20.31
CA ALA A 270 -7.30 8.80 21.44
C ALA A 270 -7.09 7.66 22.44
N ASN A 271 -7.15 7.98 23.72
CA ASN A 271 -7.08 7.00 24.80
C ASN A 271 -8.46 6.69 25.40
N CYS A 272 -9.46 6.71 24.55
CA CYS A 272 -10.82 6.30 24.87
C CYS A 272 -11.47 5.67 23.63
N THR A 273 -12.23 4.59 23.81
CA THR A 273 -12.95 3.91 22.72
C THR A 273 -14.29 4.53 22.38
N SER A 274 -14.68 5.59 23.07
CA SER A 274 -15.89 6.39 22.79
C SER A 274 -15.50 7.74 22.19
N GLY A 275 -16.23 8.20 21.18
CA GLY A 275 -15.97 9.48 20.54
C GLY A 275 -16.23 9.50 19.05
N PRO A 276 -15.69 10.47 18.31
CA PRO A 276 -15.86 10.58 16.88
C PRO A 276 -15.16 9.42 16.13
N MET A 277 -15.58 9.18 14.90
CA MET A 277 -14.90 8.25 14.01
C MET A 277 -13.55 8.85 13.57
N LEU A 278 -12.43 8.35 14.13
CA LEU A 278 -11.11 8.94 13.92
C LEU A 278 -10.65 8.91 12.46
N SER A 279 -11.09 7.92 11.67
CA SER A 279 -10.79 7.87 10.22
C SER A 279 -11.41 9.05 9.48
N GLN A 280 -12.62 9.48 9.85
CA GLN A 280 -13.24 10.66 9.28
C GLN A 280 -12.50 11.93 9.71
N VAL A 281 -12.12 12.02 10.98
CA VAL A 281 -11.31 13.15 11.49
C VAL A 281 -9.98 13.24 10.74
N GLY A 282 -9.29 12.11 10.53
CA GLY A 282 -8.05 12.07 9.76
C GLY A 282 -8.23 12.53 8.30
N ALA A 283 -9.26 12.06 7.63
CA ALA A 283 -9.59 12.47 6.26
C ALA A 283 -9.93 13.96 6.16
N ASP A 284 -10.73 14.48 7.11
CA ASP A 284 -11.07 15.91 7.16
C ASP A 284 -9.83 16.80 7.40
N LEU A 285 -8.91 16.36 8.27
CA LEU A 285 -7.65 17.09 8.52
C LEU A 285 -6.79 17.14 7.25
N VAL A 286 -6.63 16.02 6.54
CA VAL A 286 -5.90 15.99 5.27
C VAL A 286 -6.56 16.94 4.26
N ARG A 287 -7.89 16.88 4.11
CA ARG A 287 -8.63 17.77 3.19
C ARG A 287 -8.44 19.24 3.55
N ILE A 288 -8.63 19.61 4.80
CA ILE A 288 -8.52 21.00 5.27
C ILE A 288 -7.12 21.56 5.00
N VAL A 289 -6.07 20.81 5.33
CA VAL A 289 -4.69 21.24 5.10
C VAL A 289 -4.40 21.34 3.60
N ALA A 290 -4.79 20.35 2.81
CA ALA A 290 -4.57 20.36 1.37
C ALA A 290 -5.30 21.50 0.64
N GLU A 291 -6.45 21.92 1.17
CA GLU A 291 -7.22 23.06 0.63
C GLU A 291 -6.65 24.42 1.09
N ALA A 292 -6.19 24.51 2.35
CA ALA A 292 -5.65 25.73 2.91
C ALA A 292 -4.19 26.01 2.50
N GLU A 293 -3.42 24.95 2.35
CA GLU A 293 -2.00 24.98 1.97
C GLU A 293 -1.75 24.03 0.79
N PRO A 294 -2.25 24.37 -0.41
CA PRO A 294 -2.11 23.49 -1.57
C PRO A 294 -0.63 23.34 -1.93
N ARG A 295 -0.27 22.12 -2.34
CA ARG A 295 1.09 21.80 -2.78
C ARG A 295 1.48 22.77 -3.91
N ILE A 296 2.56 23.49 -3.72
CA ILE A 296 3.15 24.32 -4.78
C ILE A 296 3.82 23.37 -5.78
N PRO A 297 3.39 23.34 -7.06
CA PRO A 297 4.05 22.52 -8.06
C PRO A 297 5.55 22.86 -8.14
N GLU A 298 6.38 21.86 -8.31
CA GLU A 298 7.80 22.12 -8.56
C GLU A 298 7.94 23.02 -9.81
N PRO A 299 8.86 24.00 -9.77
CA PRO A 299 9.11 24.82 -10.95
C PRO A 299 9.47 23.93 -12.12
N TRP A 300 8.78 24.14 -13.25
CA TRP A 300 9.12 23.44 -14.48
C TRP A 300 10.60 23.66 -14.83
N ARG A 301 11.31 22.58 -15.10
CA ARG A 301 12.71 22.60 -15.54
C ARG A 301 12.78 21.90 -16.89
N PRO A 302 13.40 22.53 -17.91
CA PRO A 302 13.60 21.87 -19.19
C PRO A 302 14.60 20.74 -19.07
N LEU A 303 14.50 19.74 -19.95
CA LEU A 303 15.62 18.84 -20.20
C LEU A 303 16.78 19.65 -20.76
N THR A 304 17.97 19.46 -20.21
CA THR A 304 19.19 20.13 -20.72
C THR A 304 19.68 19.51 -22.02
N GLU A 305 19.43 18.22 -22.18
CA GLU A 305 19.78 17.45 -23.36
C GLU A 305 18.66 16.44 -23.66
N VAL A 306 18.35 16.25 -24.93
CA VAL A 306 17.43 15.21 -25.40
C VAL A 306 17.96 14.65 -26.71
N ASP A 307 17.93 13.34 -26.87
CA ASP A 307 18.26 12.69 -28.12
C ASP A 307 17.26 13.09 -29.20
N ARG A 308 17.76 13.51 -30.36
CA ARG A 308 16.92 13.90 -31.50
C ARG A 308 15.99 12.78 -31.94
N SER A 309 16.45 11.53 -31.87
CA SER A 309 15.64 10.35 -32.23
C SER A 309 14.46 10.14 -31.28
N VAL A 310 14.57 10.58 -30.02
CA VAL A 310 13.49 10.56 -29.04
C VAL A 310 12.56 11.77 -29.26
N LEU A 311 13.14 12.95 -29.51
CA LEU A 311 12.36 14.16 -29.76
C LEU A 311 11.52 14.05 -31.04
N GLU A 312 11.97 13.30 -32.03
CA GLU A 312 11.23 12.98 -33.25
C GLU A 312 9.91 12.26 -32.96
N LEU A 313 9.84 11.50 -31.88
CA LEU A 313 8.63 10.79 -31.47
C LEU A 313 7.58 11.73 -30.86
N ALA A 314 7.94 12.89 -30.38
CA ALA A 314 7.02 13.85 -29.78
C ALA A 314 5.98 14.35 -30.79
N GLY A 315 4.78 14.66 -30.28
CA GLY A 315 3.69 15.20 -31.09
C GLY A 315 2.47 14.28 -31.17
N PRO A 316 1.55 14.55 -32.14
CA PRO A 316 0.32 13.79 -32.28
C PRO A 316 0.58 12.40 -32.87
N TRP A 317 -0.18 11.47 -32.34
CA TRP A 317 -0.26 10.07 -32.81
C TRP A 317 -1.71 9.62 -32.78
N TYR A 318 -2.08 8.74 -33.70
CA TYR A 318 -3.45 8.28 -33.86
C TYR A 318 -3.54 6.76 -33.76
N TRP A 319 -4.45 6.30 -32.95
CA TRP A 319 -4.91 4.91 -32.98
C TRP A 319 -6.27 4.91 -33.69
N GLY A 320 -6.28 4.52 -34.96
CA GLY A 320 -7.43 4.73 -35.83
C GLY A 320 -7.72 6.24 -35.99
N THR A 321 -8.91 6.65 -35.61
CA THR A 321 -9.33 8.06 -35.60
C THR A 321 -9.07 8.76 -34.26
N SER A 322 -8.62 8.02 -33.24
CA SER A 322 -8.45 8.55 -31.89
C SER A 322 -7.09 9.22 -31.74
N ALA A 323 -7.09 10.52 -31.49
CA ALA A 323 -5.88 11.33 -31.33
C ALA A 323 -5.28 11.19 -29.91
N SER A 324 -3.98 10.98 -29.85
CA SER A 324 -3.15 11.01 -28.67
C SER A 324 -1.96 11.91 -28.86
N VAL A 325 -1.31 12.32 -27.79
CA VAL A 325 -0.04 13.06 -27.84
C VAL A 325 1.04 12.30 -27.09
N LEU A 326 2.20 12.15 -27.74
CA LEU A 326 3.42 11.67 -27.09
C LEU A 326 4.28 12.87 -26.73
N ARG A 327 4.70 12.95 -25.48
CA ARG A 327 5.57 14.00 -24.96
C ARG A 327 6.82 13.39 -24.35
N VAL A 328 7.92 14.09 -24.47
CA VAL A 328 9.13 13.85 -23.68
C VAL A 328 9.02 14.75 -22.45
N THR A 329 9.03 14.15 -21.26
CA THR A 329 8.85 14.88 -19.99
C THR A 329 10.20 15.22 -19.35
N ALA A 330 10.22 16.18 -18.42
CA ALA A 330 11.44 16.70 -17.80
C ALA A 330 12.22 15.65 -17.00
N ASP A 331 11.58 14.55 -16.60
CA ASP A 331 12.19 13.39 -15.96
C ASP A 331 12.78 12.36 -16.96
N GLY A 332 12.79 12.71 -18.27
CA GLY A 332 13.33 11.84 -19.32
C GLY A 332 12.41 10.70 -19.75
N LEU A 333 11.18 10.67 -19.27
CA LEU A 333 10.19 9.67 -19.67
C LEU A 333 9.43 10.12 -20.94
N LEU A 334 8.80 9.14 -21.60
CA LEU A 334 7.76 9.42 -22.59
C LEU A 334 6.39 9.36 -21.91
N SER A 335 5.51 10.28 -22.27
CA SER A 335 4.12 10.31 -21.81
C SER A 335 3.20 10.24 -23.01
N LEU A 336 2.43 9.15 -23.15
CA LEU A 336 1.37 9.00 -24.15
C LEU A 336 0.02 9.22 -23.49
N ALA A 337 -0.75 10.19 -24.00
CA ALA A 337 -2.05 10.54 -23.45
C ALA A 337 -3.04 10.91 -24.56
N PRO A 338 -4.33 10.49 -24.45
CA PRO A 338 -5.38 10.94 -25.36
C PRO A 338 -5.59 12.44 -25.31
N LEU A 339 -5.83 13.08 -26.46
CA LEU A 339 -6.16 14.50 -26.53
C LEU A 339 -7.57 14.82 -26.02
N SER A 340 -8.47 13.86 -26.02
CA SER A 340 -9.86 14.01 -25.56
C SER A 340 -10.04 14.00 -24.03
N GLY A 341 -8.97 13.90 -23.25
CA GLY A 341 -9.02 13.93 -21.79
C GLY A 341 -9.40 12.60 -21.11
N GLY A 342 -10.11 11.70 -21.79
CA GLY A 342 -10.43 10.35 -21.35
C GLY A 342 -9.64 9.30 -22.12
N GLY A 343 -9.49 8.08 -21.57
CA GLY A 343 -8.86 6.95 -22.26
C GLY A 343 -7.52 6.52 -21.69
N ARG A 344 -6.80 5.69 -22.46
CA ARG A 344 -5.57 5.03 -22.04
C ARG A 344 -4.40 6.01 -22.05
N ARG A 345 -3.86 6.30 -20.87
CA ARG A 345 -2.62 7.08 -20.70
C ARG A 345 -1.58 6.21 -20.03
N SER A 346 -0.31 6.44 -20.35
CA SER A 346 0.81 5.80 -19.68
C SER A 346 2.07 6.62 -19.80
N ARG A 347 2.97 6.48 -18.84
CA ARG A 347 4.36 6.93 -18.96
C ARG A 347 5.24 5.73 -19.28
N PHE A 348 6.33 5.97 -19.99
CA PHE A 348 7.23 4.91 -20.45
C PHE A 348 8.67 5.28 -20.10
N ARG A 349 9.38 4.33 -19.50
CA ARG A 349 10.79 4.44 -19.14
C ARG A 349 11.66 3.88 -20.26
N PRO A 350 12.75 4.56 -20.68
CA PRO A 350 13.68 4.03 -21.67
C PRO A 350 14.41 2.80 -21.15
N ASN A 351 14.58 1.79 -22.01
CA ASN A 351 15.31 0.55 -21.70
C ASN A 351 16.79 0.62 -22.13
N GLY A 352 17.22 1.70 -22.82
CA GLY A 352 18.59 1.85 -23.31
C GLY A 352 18.87 1.18 -24.67
N ASP A 353 17.94 0.40 -25.21
CA ASP A 353 18.03 -0.30 -26.50
C ASP A 353 17.15 0.32 -27.61
N GLY A 354 16.63 1.53 -27.37
CA GLY A 354 15.72 2.20 -28.31
C GLY A 354 14.25 1.78 -28.13
N THR A 355 13.94 1.06 -27.06
CA THR A 355 12.57 0.72 -26.64
C THR A 355 12.27 1.34 -25.29
N TRP A 356 10.99 1.34 -24.90
CA TRP A 356 10.51 1.86 -23.62
C TRP A 356 9.53 0.88 -23.00
N THR A 357 9.48 0.83 -21.67
CA THR A 357 8.51 0.02 -20.90
C THR A 357 7.47 0.92 -20.23
N GLY A 358 6.19 0.60 -20.39
CA GLY A 358 5.08 1.27 -19.74
C GLY A 358 5.14 1.13 -18.22
N LEU A 359 4.90 2.22 -17.50
CA LEU A 359 5.01 2.28 -16.04
C LEU A 359 3.65 2.23 -15.33
N GLU A 360 2.58 2.60 -16.03
CA GLU A 360 1.28 2.79 -15.39
C GLU A 360 0.13 2.63 -16.38
N GLY A 361 -1.09 2.48 -15.84
CA GLY A 361 -2.32 2.41 -16.62
C GLY A 361 -2.43 1.13 -17.45
N TYR A 362 -3.11 1.24 -18.58
CA TYR A 362 -3.37 0.08 -19.46
C TYR A 362 -2.10 -0.53 -20.06
N PHE A 363 -1.07 0.29 -20.26
CA PHE A 363 0.19 -0.15 -20.87
C PHE A 363 1.29 -0.43 -19.83
N ALA A 364 0.95 -0.63 -18.56
CA ALA A 364 1.93 -1.03 -17.54
C ALA A 364 2.59 -2.37 -17.91
N GLY A 365 3.93 -2.38 -17.99
CA GLY A 365 4.72 -3.54 -18.43
C GLY A 365 4.82 -3.73 -19.95
N GLU A 366 3.99 -3.05 -20.72
CA GLU A 366 4.00 -3.21 -22.19
C GLU A 366 5.15 -2.44 -22.84
N PRO A 367 5.77 -3.02 -23.88
CA PRO A 367 6.82 -2.33 -24.63
C PRO A 367 6.23 -1.30 -25.58
N LEU A 368 6.89 -0.11 -25.64
CA LEU A 368 6.72 0.84 -26.73
C LEU A 368 7.94 0.77 -27.63
N ARG A 369 7.72 0.69 -28.94
CA ARG A 369 8.75 0.64 -29.97
C ARG A 369 8.43 1.64 -31.08
N ALA A 370 9.46 2.32 -31.60
CA ALA A 370 9.36 3.13 -32.80
C ALA A 370 9.80 2.30 -34.01
N VAL A 371 8.87 1.97 -34.88
CA VAL A 371 9.14 1.28 -36.15
C VAL A 371 9.56 2.30 -37.19
N ARG A 372 10.69 2.04 -37.86
CA ARG A 372 11.27 2.97 -38.82
C ARG A 372 11.24 2.40 -40.23
N ARG A 373 11.07 3.29 -41.20
CA ARG A 373 11.23 3.00 -42.65
C ARG A 373 12.71 2.82 -43.00
N PRO A 374 13.01 2.26 -44.19
CA PRO A 374 14.40 2.12 -44.66
C PRO A 374 15.18 3.42 -44.74
N ASP A 375 14.51 4.56 -44.91
CA ASP A 375 15.11 5.90 -44.92
C ASP A 375 15.40 6.47 -43.52
N GLY A 376 15.06 5.72 -42.46
CA GLY A 376 15.28 6.09 -41.05
C GLY A 376 14.14 6.87 -40.42
N THR A 377 13.16 7.34 -41.18
CA THR A 377 11.98 8.06 -40.65
C THR A 377 11.09 7.13 -39.86
N VAL A 378 10.43 7.67 -38.82
CA VAL A 378 9.49 6.89 -38.00
C VAL A 378 8.22 6.65 -38.80
N ASP A 379 7.86 5.37 -38.97
CA ASP A 379 6.65 4.95 -39.65
C ASP A 379 5.45 4.96 -38.69
N HIS A 380 5.57 4.18 -37.61
CA HIS A 380 4.53 4.07 -36.59
C HIS A 380 5.14 3.75 -35.23
N LEU A 381 4.31 3.79 -34.17
CA LEU A 381 4.68 3.27 -32.86
C LEU A 381 3.86 2.01 -32.59
N ASP A 382 4.56 0.99 -32.12
CA ASP A 382 3.92 -0.18 -31.50
C ASP A 382 3.91 -0.01 -29.98
N VAL A 383 2.75 -0.21 -29.38
CA VAL A 383 2.58 -0.25 -27.92
C VAL A 383 1.84 -1.55 -27.58
N GLY A 384 2.57 -2.57 -27.21
CA GLY A 384 2.05 -3.94 -27.22
C GLY A 384 1.62 -4.32 -28.64
N SER A 385 0.33 -4.61 -28.84
CA SER A 385 -0.26 -4.89 -30.17
C SER A 385 -0.97 -3.68 -30.80
N PHE A 386 -0.89 -2.50 -30.17
CA PHE A 386 -1.51 -1.28 -30.70
C PHE A 386 -0.55 -0.55 -31.63
N VAL A 387 -1.04 -0.20 -32.82
CA VAL A 387 -0.29 0.58 -33.81
C VAL A 387 -0.78 2.03 -33.78
N PHE A 388 0.14 2.97 -33.54
CA PHE A 388 -0.13 4.40 -33.59
C PHE A 388 0.56 5.03 -34.79
N THR A 389 -0.21 5.76 -35.59
CA THR A 389 0.28 6.42 -36.82
C THR A 389 0.32 7.94 -36.69
N ARG A 390 1.09 8.63 -37.57
CA ARG A 390 1.18 10.10 -37.56
C ARG A 390 -0.08 10.79 -38.09
N GLU A 391 -0.89 10.08 -38.85
CA GLU A 391 -2.14 10.56 -39.39
C GLU A 391 -3.27 9.61 -38.99
N PRO A 392 -4.49 10.11 -38.83
CA PRO A 392 -5.63 9.24 -38.60
C PRO A 392 -5.86 8.37 -39.84
N TYR A 393 -6.09 7.10 -39.64
CA TYR A 393 -6.47 6.21 -40.73
C TYR A 393 -7.97 5.92 -40.67
N ASP A 394 -8.56 5.81 -41.84
CA ASP A 394 -9.94 5.45 -42.05
C ASP A 394 -10.03 4.07 -42.76
N GLU A 395 -11.21 3.66 -43.15
CA GLU A 395 -11.42 2.37 -43.81
C GLU A 395 -10.68 2.20 -45.16
N THR A 396 -10.18 3.30 -45.74
CA THR A 396 -9.43 3.31 -47.00
C THR A 396 -7.93 3.39 -46.80
N ALA A 397 -7.47 3.67 -45.56
CA ALA A 397 -6.05 3.83 -45.24
C ALA A 397 -5.33 2.47 -45.16
N ALA A 398 -4.10 2.43 -45.66
CA ALA A 398 -3.22 1.28 -45.45
C ALA A 398 -2.79 1.26 -43.96
N VAL A 399 -3.17 0.22 -43.25
CA VAL A 399 -2.70 0.00 -41.87
C VAL A 399 -1.26 -0.44 -41.91
N PRO A 400 -0.33 0.20 -41.13
CA PRO A 400 1.04 -0.24 -41.00
C PRO A 400 1.09 -1.70 -40.56
N GLY A 401 1.92 -2.53 -41.24
CA GLY A 401 1.98 -3.97 -41.05
C GLY A 401 0.88 -4.76 -41.74
N GLY A 402 -0.15 -4.10 -42.28
CA GLY A 402 -1.26 -4.71 -42.97
C GLY A 402 -2.13 -5.64 -42.12
N VAL A 403 -2.98 -6.39 -42.77
CA VAL A 403 -3.75 -7.50 -42.16
C VAL A 403 -2.99 -8.80 -42.41
N ASP A 404 -2.63 -9.54 -41.38
CA ASP A 404 -2.04 -10.86 -41.51
C ASP A 404 -3.13 -11.84 -41.97
N PRO A 405 -3.06 -12.33 -43.25
CA PRO A 405 -4.08 -13.21 -43.78
C PRO A 405 -4.06 -14.63 -43.18
N GLU A 406 -2.98 -14.95 -42.46
CA GLU A 406 -2.85 -16.26 -41.80
C GLU A 406 -3.43 -16.25 -40.38
N ALA A 407 -3.99 -15.14 -39.97
CA ALA A 407 -4.61 -14.92 -38.69
C ALA A 407 -3.66 -15.02 -37.48
N TRP A 408 -4.16 -14.67 -36.31
CA TRP A 408 -3.43 -14.80 -35.07
C TRP A 408 -3.22 -16.28 -34.70
N ARG A 409 -1.97 -16.72 -34.73
CA ARG A 409 -1.61 -18.15 -34.54
C ARG A 409 -1.40 -18.51 -33.07
N GLY A 410 -1.50 -17.55 -32.16
CA GLY A 410 -1.15 -17.73 -30.78
C GLY A 410 0.37 -17.80 -30.55
N ILE A 411 0.76 -17.96 -29.30
CA ILE A 411 2.14 -18.21 -28.89
C ILE A 411 2.32 -19.72 -28.98
N GLY A 412 3.10 -20.19 -29.98
CA GLY A 412 3.41 -21.60 -30.15
C GLY A 412 4.33 -22.13 -29.07
#